data_3683d846cbe6d8162d14d056e972d2e3
#
_entry.id   3683d846cbe6d8162d14d056e972d2e3
#
_cell.length_a   1.000
_cell.length_b   1.000
_cell.length_c   1.000
_cell.angle_alpha   90.00
_cell.angle_beta   90.00
_cell.angle_gamma   90.00
#
_symmetry.space_group_name_H-M   'P 1'
#
loop_
_entity.id
_entity.type
_entity.pdbx_description
1 polymer ?
#
loop_
_entity_poly.entity_id
_entity_poly.type
_entity_poly.pdbx_seq_one_letter_code
_entity_poly.pdbx_strand_id
1 'polypeptide(L)'
;SEIIRFFVLFSFDIVLIPNAFTPNGDGINDSFYIQRISLYPQNTLQIFTRQGQLIYQANGYKNQWQGIGTDGMKVPQGFYYYILTLKKAKETKEGWLYINY
;
A
#
# COMPACT_ATOMS: atom_id res chain seq x y z
N SER A 1 -3.93 11.63 31.72
CA SER A 1 -5.24 11.03 31.90
C SER A 1 -5.39 9.80 30.99
N GLU A 2 -6.38 9.00 31.27
CA GLU A 2 -6.62 7.82 30.48
C GLU A 2 -7.00 8.14 29.04
N ILE A 3 -7.69 9.26 28.83
CA ILE A 3 -8.07 9.69 27.49
C ILE A 3 -6.84 10.00 26.64
N ILE A 4 -5.87 10.68 27.22
CA ILE A 4 -4.64 11.01 26.52
C ILE A 4 -3.86 9.73 26.20
N ARG A 5 -3.80 8.81 27.14
CA ARG A 5 -3.14 7.53 26.93
C ARG A 5 -3.77 6.74 25.79
N PHE A 6 -5.09 6.74 25.73
CA PHE A 6 -5.82 6.07 24.66
C PHE A 6 -5.47 6.68 23.29
N PHE A 7 -5.39 7.99 23.19
CA PHE A 7 -5.01 8.66 21.96
C PHE A 7 -3.62 8.25 21.49
N VAL A 8 -2.66 8.20 22.40
CA VAL A 8 -1.30 7.82 22.06
C VAL A 8 -1.26 6.40 21.50
N LEU A 9 -1.94 5.48 22.15
CA LEU A 9 -1.99 4.09 21.66
C LEU A 9 -2.61 4.00 20.28
N PHE A 10 -3.65 4.79 20.03
CA PHE A 10 -4.34 4.77 18.76
C PHE A 10 -3.43 5.22 17.62
N SER A 11 -2.61 6.26 17.86
CA SER A 11 -1.76 6.81 16.81
C SER A 11 -0.60 5.88 16.44
N PHE A 12 -0.20 4.95 17.29
CA PHE A 12 0.88 4.01 16.98
C PHE A 12 0.48 2.91 16.01
N ASP A 13 -0.82 2.63 15.87
CA ASP A 13 -1.29 1.51 15.05
C ASP A 13 -1.74 1.94 13.65
N ILE A 14 -1.56 3.20 13.29
CA ILE A 14 -1.99 3.71 12.00
C ILE A 14 -0.96 3.35 10.93
N VAL A 15 -1.42 2.68 9.85
CA VAL A 15 -0.58 2.49 8.68
C VAL A 15 -0.55 3.79 7.88
N LEU A 16 0.61 4.11 7.32
CA LEU A 16 0.79 5.28 6.46
C LEU A 16 1.04 4.81 5.05
N ILE A 17 0.11 5.11 4.16
CA ILE A 17 0.13 4.66 2.78
C ILE A 17 0.56 5.82 1.90
N PRO A 18 1.66 5.68 1.12
CA PRO A 18 2.10 6.75 0.25
C PRO A 18 1.14 6.91 -0.93
N ASN A 19 1.08 8.10 -1.50
CA ASN A 19 0.26 8.35 -2.68
C ASN A 19 1.07 8.37 -3.98
N ALA A 20 2.38 8.09 -3.89
CA ALA A 20 3.25 8.04 -5.07
C ALA A 20 4.52 7.26 -4.75
N PHE A 21 5.11 6.64 -5.76
CA PHE A 21 6.45 6.08 -5.64
C PHE A 21 7.10 5.99 -7.03
N THR A 22 8.44 5.79 -7.04
CA THR A 22 9.24 5.86 -8.26
C THR A 22 10.11 4.60 -8.38
N PRO A 23 9.58 3.50 -8.95
CA PRO A 23 10.31 2.23 -8.99
C PRO A 23 11.30 2.19 -10.16
N ASN A 24 12.33 3.04 -10.10
CA ASN A 24 13.32 3.16 -11.17
C ASN A 24 14.68 2.51 -10.84
N GLY A 25 14.79 1.84 -9.68
CA GLY A 25 16.00 1.11 -9.31
C GLY A 25 17.11 1.97 -8.72
N ASP A 26 16.82 3.22 -8.32
CA ASP A 26 17.83 4.11 -7.76
C ASP A 26 18.00 3.96 -6.25
N GLY A 27 17.24 3.07 -5.62
CA GLY A 27 17.29 2.85 -4.18
C GLY A 27 16.44 3.80 -3.36
N ILE A 28 15.70 4.70 -4.01
CA ILE A 28 14.85 5.69 -3.34
C ILE A 28 13.44 5.51 -3.82
N ASN A 29 12.51 5.22 -2.90
CA ASN A 29 11.08 5.04 -3.20
C ASN A 29 10.82 4.02 -4.31
N ASP A 30 11.60 2.94 -4.35
CA ASP A 30 11.46 1.92 -5.40
C ASP A 30 10.31 0.96 -5.16
N SER A 31 9.79 0.87 -3.93
CA SER A 31 8.66 0.01 -3.62
C SER A 31 7.51 0.83 -3.07
N PHE A 32 6.30 0.26 -3.16
CA PHE A 32 5.12 0.84 -2.54
C PHE A 32 5.19 0.54 -1.04
N TYR A 33 5.83 1.43 -0.31
CA TYR A 33 6.18 1.22 1.09
C TYR A 33 5.09 1.75 2.02
N ILE A 34 4.42 0.84 2.71
CA ILE A 34 3.37 1.17 3.67
C ILE A 34 3.98 1.06 5.07
N GLN A 35 4.08 2.19 5.78
CA GLN A 35 4.61 2.20 7.13
C GLN A 35 3.69 1.41 8.06
N ARG A 36 4.28 0.61 8.93
CA ARG A 36 3.60 -0.20 9.94
C ARG A 36 2.76 -1.35 9.38
N ILE A 37 2.94 -1.69 8.11
CA ILE A 37 2.21 -2.85 7.54
C ILE A 37 2.58 -4.14 8.27
N SER A 38 3.77 -4.21 8.86
CA SER A 38 4.21 -5.39 9.61
C SER A 38 3.37 -5.67 10.84
N LEU A 39 2.64 -4.67 11.34
CA LEU A 39 1.69 -4.86 12.44
C LEU A 39 0.43 -5.58 11.99
N TYR A 40 0.20 -5.69 10.70
CA TYR A 40 -1.00 -6.29 10.12
C TYR A 40 -0.60 -7.37 9.11
N PRO A 41 -0.02 -8.49 9.58
CA PRO A 41 0.42 -9.54 8.63
C PRO A 41 -0.75 -10.19 7.89
N GLN A 42 -1.95 -10.13 8.44
CA GLN A 42 -3.16 -10.61 7.76
C GLN A 42 -3.78 -9.44 6.99
N ASN A 43 -3.19 -9.15 5.85
CA ASN A 43 -3.65 -8.08 4.98
C ASN A 43 -3.75 -8.56 3.54
N THR A 44 -4.50 -7.84 2.73
CA THR A 44 -4.58 -8.06 1.29
C THR A 44 -4.44 -6.71 0.60
N LEU A 45 -3.47 -6.60 -0.29
CA LEU A 45 -3.28 -5.42 -1.12
C LEU A 45 -3.69 -5.73 -2.54
N GLN A 46 -4.51 -4.86 -3.11
CA GLN A 46 -4.93 -4.94 -4.51
C GLN A 46 -4.65 -3.62 -5.19
N ILE A 47 -4.09 -3.68 -6.41
CA ILE A 47 -3.81 -2.49 -7.22
C ILE A 47 -4.57 -2.63 -8.53
N PHE A 48 -5.27 -1.57 -8.91
CA PHE A 48 -6.13 -1.53 -10.09
C PHE A 48 -5.71 -0.40 -11.02
N THR A 49 -5.94 -0.59 -12.32
CA THR A 49 -5.86 0.52 -13.28
C THR A 49 -7.02 1.50 -13.03
N ARG A 50 -6.95 2.67 -13.68
CA ARG A 50 -8.03 3.65 -13.60
C ARG A 50 -9.35 3.11 -14.12
N GLN A 51 -9.30 2.11 -15.01
CA GLN A 51 -10.48 1.47 -15.56
C GLN A 51 -11.02 0.34 -14.69
N GLY A 52 -10.33 0.03 -13.58
CA GLY A 52 -10.78 -0.99 -12.65
C GLY A 52 -10.22 -2.38 -12.88
N GLN A 53 -9.20 -2.54 -13.74
CA GLN A 53 -8.58 -3.84 -13.97
C GLN A 53 -7.54 -4.12 -12.89
N LEU A 54 -7.64 -5.28 -12.26
CA LEU A 54 -6.66 -5.71 -11.26
C LEU A 54 -5.33 -6.02 -11.93
N ILE A 55 -4.26 -5.38 -11.45
CA ILE A 55 -2.90 -5.58 -12.01
C ILE A 55 -1.92 -6.14 -10.99
N TYR A 56 -2.26 -6.13 -9.71
CA TYR A 56 -1.40 -6.71 -8.68
C TYR A 56 -2.24 -7.05 -7.47
N GLN A 57 -1.93 -8.17 -6.83
CA GLN A 57 -2.54 -8.56 -5.57
C GLN A 57 -1.55 -9.33 -4.72
N ALA A 58 -1.56 -9.08 -3.42
CA ALA A 58 -0.75 -9.81 -2.47
C ALA A 58 -1.54 -10.03 -1.19
N ASN A 59 -1.51 -11.25 -0.70
CA ASN A 59 -1.99 -11.59 0.64
C ASN A 59 -0.78 -11.57 1.56
N GLY A 60 -0.83 -10.76 2.61
CA GLY A 60 0.34 -10.57 3.47
C GLY A 60 1.38 -9.68 2.82
N TYR A 61 0.97 -8.52 2.35
CA TYR A 61 1.88 -7.58 1.69
C TYR A 61 2.97 -7.12 2.65
N LYS A 62 4.22 -7.11 2.18
CA LYS A 62 5.41 -6.77 2.97
C LYS A 62 6.30 -5.75 2.26
N ASN A 63 5.69 -4.78 1.59
CA ASN A 63 6.42 -3.68 0.94
C ASN A 63 7.33 -4.11 -0.21
N GLN A 64 6.95 -5.17 -0.92
CA GLN A 64 7.80 -5.72 -1.98
C GLN A 64 7.43 -5.27 -3.40
N TRP A 65 6.28 -4.62 -3.60
CA TRP A 65 5.83 -4.29 -4.96
C TRP A 65 6.62 -3.12 -5.55
N GLN A 66 7.17 -3.32 -6.72
CA GLN A 66 7.99 -2.33 -7.43
C GLN A 66 7.39 -2.00 -8.80
N GLY A 67 6.07 -2.01 -8.91
CA GLY A 67 5.42 -1.62 -10.14
C GLY A 67 5.38 -2.69 -11.23
N ILE A 68 5.53 -3.95 -10.85
CA ILE A 68 5.45 -5.07 -11.79
C ILE A 68 4.05 -5.66 -11.73
N GLY A 69 3.37 -5.70 -12.86
CA GLY A 69 2.03 -6.27 -12.94
C GLY A 69 2.04 -7.80 -12.93
N THR A 70 0.84 -8.38 -12.93
CA THR A 70 0.69 -9.84 -12.92
C THR A 70 1.24 -10.49 -14.18
N ASP A 71 1.41 -9.72 -15.25
CA ASP A 71 2.02 -10.19 -16.51
C ASP A 71 3.55 -10.17 -16.47
N GLY A 72 4.15 -9.76 -15.35
CA GLY A 72 5.60 -9.69 -15.19
C GLY A 72 6.24 -8.44 -15.78
N MET A 73 5.45 -7.51 -16.27
CA MET A 73 5.97 -6.30 -16.92
C MET A 73 5.71 -5.07 -16.05
N LYS A 74 6.58 -4.05 -16.20
CA LYS A 74 6.36 -2.78 -15.51
C LYS A 74 5.06 -2.16 -15.95
N VAL A 75 4.30 -1.64 -14.98
CA VAL A 75 3.06 -0.94 -15.31
C VAL A 75 3.39 0.45 -15.86
N PRO A 76 2.59 0.98 -16.78
CA PRO A 76 2.81 2.33 -17.30
C PRO A 76 2.78 3.39 -16.21
N GLN A 77 3.51 4.48 -16.44
CA GLN A 77 3.45 5.65 -15.56
C GLN A 77 2.03 6.19 -15.55
N GLY A 78 1.55 6.60 -14.37
CA GLY A 78 0.22 7.18 -14.25
C GLY A 78 -0.42 6.89 -12.91
N PHE A 79 -1.74 7.09 -12.86
CA PHE A 79 -2.53 6.88 -11.66
C PHE A 79 -3.12 5.49 -11.61
N TYR A 80 -3.08 4.92 -10.42
CA TYR A 80 -3.64 3.61 -10.09
C TYR A 80 -4.48 3.73 -8.84
N TYR A 81 -5.30 2.73 -8.55
CA TYR A 81 -6.12 2.71 -7.36
C TYR A 81 -5.72 1.54 -6.50
N TYR A 82 -5.54 1.77 -5.19
CA TYR A 82 -5.20 0.69 -4.27
C TYR A 82 -6.35 0.43 -3.31
N ILE A 83 -6.49 -0.84 -2.92
CA ILE A 83 -7.37 -1.25 -1.83
C ILE A 83 -6.54 -2.12 -0.90
N LEU A 84 -6.43 -1.70 0.35
CA LEU A 84 -5.71 -2.43 1.39
C LEU A 84 -6.71 -2.87 2.45
N THR A 85 -6.86 -4.17 2.63
CA THR A 85 -7.74 -4.75 3.63
C THR A 85 -6.91 -5.24 4.80
N LEU A 86 -7.22 -4.76 6.00
CA LEU A 86 -6.57 -5.14 7.24
C LEU A 86 -7.55 -6.01 8.02
N LYS A 87 -7.43 -7.34 7.89
CA LYS A 87 -8.43 -8.28 8.41
C LYS A 87 -8.63 -8.18 9.91
N LYS A 88 -7.53 -8.15 10.66
CA LYS A 88 -7.61 -8.13 12.12
C LYS A 88 -8.25 -6.85 12.63
N ALA A 89 -7.99 -5.73 12.00
CA ALA A 89 -8.56 -4.44 12.36
C ALA A 89 -9.96 -4.24 11.77
N LYS A 90 -10.38 -5.12 10.86
CA LYS A 90 -11.65 -5.01 10.12
C LYS A 90 -11.75 -3.67 9.41
N GLU A 91 -10.65 -3.23 8.83
CA GLU A 91 -10.57 -1.96 8.11
C GLU A 91 -10.20 -2.19 6.66
N THR A 92 -10.73 -1.32 5.80
CA THR A 92 -10.32 -1.24 4.40
C THR A 92 -9.90 0.20 4.12
N LYS A 93 -8.70 0.35 3.57
CA LYS A 93 -8.18 1.66 3.16
C LYS A 93 -8.03 1.65 1.66
N GLU A 94 -8.41 2.75 1.02
CA GLU A 94 -8.32 2.83 -0.44
C GLU A 94 -8.03 4.25 -0.87
N GLY A 95 -7.45 4.38 -2.06
CA GLY A 95 -7.11 5.68 -2.60
C GLY A 95 -6.35 5.59 -3.91
N TRP A 96 -5.92 6.75 -4.40
CA TRP A 96 -5.15 6.85 -5.63
C TRP A 96 -3.66 6.77 -5.35
N LEU A 97 -2.95 6.18 -6.30
CA LEU A 97 -1.50 6.03 -6.25
C LEU A 97 -0.93 6.49 -7.58
N TYR A 98 0.08 7.37 -7.54
CA TYR A 98 0.76 7.80 -8.74
C TYR A 98 2.10 7.07 -8.86
N ILE A 99 2.35 6.48 -10.03
CA ILE A 99 3.61 5.80 -10.33
C ILE A 99 4.35 6.61 -11.39
N ASN A 100 5.57 7.01 -11.06
CA ASN A 100 6.44 7.77 -11.94
C ASN A 100 7.81 7.12 -11.98
N TYR A 101 8.42 7.09 -13.12
CA TYR A 101 9.76 6.56 -13.31
C TYR A 101 10.72 7.71 -13.53
#